data_1bc4f6594db528c8c0ec921ab64e6075
#
_entry.id   1bc4f6594db528c8c0ec921ab64e6075
#
_cell.length_a   1.000
_cell.length_b   1.000
_cell.length_c   1.000
_cell.angle_alpha   90.00
_cell.angle_beta   90.00
_cell.angle_gamma   90.00
#
_symmetry.space_group_name_H-M   'P 1'
#
loop_
_entity.id
_entity.type
_entity.pdbx_description
1 polymer ?
#
loop_
_entity_poly.entity_id
_entity_poly.type
_entity_poly.pdbx_seq_one_letter_code
_entity_poly.pdbx_strand_id
1 'polypeptide(L)'
;MQYPAKVLLAWGEAISGNAAIHRWLMQNGYPELGLTCNALHHVESARTWLMQNGHPHLMALVRGAEGEGKAIVWLDNFGYNFLALVALGADNDDKAIQKLMQLNQREWAGIALKLRSIKNKIEEDNNDMHRISPR
;
A
#
# COMPACT_ATOMS: atom_id res chain seq x y z
N MET A 1 -15.66 -0.43 -0.46
CA MET A 1 -14.53 -0.50 -1.39
C MET A 1 -14.41 -1.93 -1.89
N GLN A 2 -14.73 -2.12 -3.13
CA GLN A 2 -14.68 -3.45 -3.74
C GLN A 2 -13.98 -3.38 -5.10
N TYR A 3 -12.98 -4.22 -5.25
CA TYR A 3 -12.26 -4.36 -6.52
C TYR A 3 -12.34 -5.80 -6.98
N PRO A 4 -12.53 -6.06 -8.28
CA PRO A 4 -12.44 -7.43 -8.79
C PRO A 4 -11.06 -8.03 -8.49
N ALA A 5 -11.02 -9.35 -8.31
CA ALA A 5 -9.77 -10.05 -8.02
C ALA A 5 -8.69 -9.75 -9.07
N LYS A 6 -9.07 -9.67 -10.34
CA LYS A 6 -8.14 -9.35 -11.43
C LYS A 6 -7.49 -7.98 -11.26
N VAL A 7 -8.26 -7.00 -10.77
CA VAL A 7 -7.76 -5.64 -10.53
C VAL A 7 -6.78 -5.64 -9.36
N LEU A 8 -7.09 -6.39 -8.30
CA LEU A 8 -6.17 -6.53 -7.16
C LEU A 8 -4.85 -7.20 -7.57
N LEU A 9 -4.92 -8.23 -8.40
CA LEU A 9 -3.72 -8.89 -8.92
C LEU A 9 -2.90 -7.93 -9.79
N ALA A 10 -3.57 -7.15 -10.65
CA ALA A 10 -2.92 -6.11 -11.45
C ALA A 10 -2.26 -5.06 -10.57
N TRP A 11 -2.96 -4.63 -9.52
CA TRP A 11 -2.41 -3.66 -8.57
C TRP A 11 -1.15 -4.19 -7.91
N GLY A 12 -1.15 -5.46 -7.50
CA GLY A 12 0.04 -6.11 -6.96
C GLY A 12 1.24 -6.06 -7.91
N GLU A 13 0.99 -6.27 -9.20
CA GLU A 13 2.04 -6.16 -10.22
C GLU A 13 2.56 -4.73 -10.35
N ALA A 14 1.65 -3.75 -10.32
CA ALA A 14 2.03 -2.33 -10.36
C ALA A 14 2.87 -1.95 -9.13
N ILE A 15 2.47 -2.40 -7.95
CA ILE A 15 3.22 -2.18 -6.69
C ILE A 15 4.64 -2.74 -6.85
N SER A 16 4.79 -3.90 -7.46
CA SER A 16 6.08 -4.55 -7.67
C SER A 16 6.94 -3.90 -8.77
N GLY A 17 6.43 -2.86 -9.43
CA GLY A 17 7.21 -2.08 -10.40
C GLY A 17 6.86 -2.31 -11.86
N ASN A 18 5.75 -3.01 -12.17
CA ASN A 18 5.34 -3.20 -13.57
C ASN A 18 4.72 -1.92 -14.11
N ALA A 19 5.50 -1.16 -14.86
CA ALA A 19 5.11 0.15 -15.39
C ALA A 19 3.93 0.05 -16.36
N ALA A 20 3.85 -1.00 -17.16
CA ALA A 20 2.76 -1.17 -18.12
C ALA A 20 1.42 -1.37 -17.40
N ILE A 21 1.42 -2.16 -16.33
CA ILE A 21 0.22 -2.40 -15.53
C ILE A 21 -0.16 -1.14 -14.74
N HIS A 22 0.82 -0.41 -14.22
CA HIS A 22 0.57 0.88 -13.56
C HIS A 22 -0.16 1.83 -14.51
N ARG A 23 0.33 1.95 -15.74
CA ARG A 23 -0.29 2.79 -16.77
C ARG A 23 -1.72 2.32 -17.09
N TRP A 24 -1.90 1.00 -17.17
CA TRP A 24 -3.22 0.42 -17.42
C TRP A 24 -4.21 0.83 -16.33
N LEU A 25 -3.82 0.74 -15.05
CA LEU A 25 -4.68 1.17 -13.94
C LEU A 25 -5.06 2.64 -14.06
N MET A 26 -4.07 3.50 -14.37
CA MET A 26 -4.31 4.93 -14.53
C MET A 26 -5.31 5.24 -15.65
N GLN A 27 -5.30 4.46 -16.72
CA GLN A 27 -6.10 4.73 -17.93
C GLN A 27 -7.44 4.01 -17.95
N ASN A 28 -7.65 3.04 -17.06
CA ASN A 28 -8.83 2.18 -17.12
C ASN A 28 -9.76 2.31 -15.90
N GLY A 29 -9.74 3.47 -15.24
CA GLY A 29 -10.69 3.77 -14.19
C GLY A 29 -10.24 3.42 -12.78
N TYR A 30 -8.97 3.12 -12.59
CA TYR A 30 -8.38 2.83 -11.27
C TYR A 30 -7.19 3.74 -10.95
N PRO A 31 -7.29 5.06 -11.23
CA PRO A 31 -6.17 5.96 -10.98
C PRO A 31 -5.76 5.99 -9.51
N GLU A 32 -6.71 5.79 -8.58
CA GLU A 32 -6.42 5.75 -7.16
C GLU A 32 -5.45 4.64 -6.79
N LEU A 33 -5.53 3.49 -7.47
CA LEU A 33 -4.61 2.37 -7.22
C LEU A 33 -3.22 2.67 -7.77
N GLY A 34 -3.14 3.24 -8.97
CA GLY A 34 -1.86 3.65 -9.55
C GLY A 34 -1.18 4.73 -8.71
N LEU A 35 -1.96 5.72 -8.25
CA LEU A 35 -1.42 6.81 -7.44
C LEU A 35 -1.04 6.34 -6.03
N THR A 36 -1.66 5.29 -5.50
CA THR A 36 -1.21 4.67 -4.26
C THR A 36 0.21 4.11 -4.41
N CYS A 37 0.54 3.51 -5.56
CA CYS A 37 1.91 3.08 -5.84
C CYS A 37 2.88 4.26 -5.78
N ASN A 38 2.52 5.38 -6.39
CA ASN A 38 3.36 6.59 -6.37
C ASN A 38 3.49 7.16 -4.95
N ALA A 39 2.39 7.15 -4.18
CA ALA A 39 2.39 7.61 -2.79
C ALA A 39 3.32 6.76 -1.93
N LEU A 40 3.40 5.46 -2.18
CA LEU A 40 4.32 4.56 -1.49
C LEU A 40 5.78 4.98 -1.71
N HIS A 41 6.08 5.53 -2.88
CA HIS A 41 7.41 6.07 -3.22
C HIS A 41 7.56 7.55 -2.86
N HIS A 42 6.74 8.06 -1.96
CA HIS A 42 6.80 9.43 -1.42
C HIS A 42 6.58 10.54 -2.46
N VAL A 43 5.81 10.25 -3.51
CA VAL A 43 5.41 11.28 -4.47
C VAL A 43 4.30 12.13 -3.83
N GLU A 44 4.65 13.35 -3.44
CA GLU A 44 3.73 14.24 -2.70
C GLU A 44 2.46 14.58 -3.48
N SER A 45 2.57 14.79 -4.77
CA SER A 45 1.38 15.07 -5.60
C SER A 45 0.39 13.90 -5.58
N ALA A 46 0.88 12.66 -5.53
CA ALA A 46 0.03 11.49 -5.43
C ALA A 46 -0.67 11.42 -4.05
N ARG A 47 0.07 11.71 -2.98
CA ARG A 47 -0.48 11.75 -1.62
C ARG A 47 -1.59 12.80 -1.50
N THR A 48 -1.34 13.98 -2.03
CA THR A 48 -2.32 15.07 -2.05
C THR A 48 -3.55 14.69 -2.86
N TRP A 49 -3.35 14.10 -4.03
CA TRP A 49 -4.45 13.69 -4.90
C TRP A 49 -5.38 12.69 -4.20
N LEU A 50 -4.81 11.68 -3.53
CA LEU A 50 -5.60 10.67 -2.81
C LEU A 50 -6.48 11.33 -1.74
N MET A 51 -5.93 12.29 -1.00
CA MET A 51 -6.68 13.00 0.04
C MET A 51 -7.77 13.88 -0.55
N GLN A 52 -7.49 14.58 -1.66
CA GLN A 52 -8.43 15.54 -2.26
C GLN A 52 -9.52 14.88 -3.11
N ASN A 53 -9.32 13.64 -3.54
CA ASN A 53 -10.24 12.97 -4.46
C ASN A 53 -11.01 11.81 -3.83
N GLY A 54 -11.15 11.83 -2.50
CA GLY A 54 -12.03 10.88 -1.81
C GLY A 54 -11.41 9.53 -1.51
N HIS A 55 -10.06 9.45 -1.49
CA HIS A 55 -9.36 8.20 -1.20
C HIS A 55 -8.45 8.29 0.04
N PRO A 56 -8.91 8.92 1.16
CA PRO A 56 -8.08 9.02 2.36
C PRO A 56 -7.75 7.64 2.95
N HIS A 57 -8.61 6.64 2.72
CA HIS A 57 -8.37 5.27 3.17
C HIS A 57 -7.14 4.65 2.50
N LEU A 58 -6.85 4.97 1.24
CA LEU A 58 -5.66 4.49 0.56
C LEU A 58 -4.40 5.21 1.09
N MET A 59 -4.53 6.48 1.42
CA MET A 59 -3.43 7.21 2.06
C MET A 59 -3.16 6.65 3.45
N ALA A 60 -4.20 6.33 4.22
CA ALA A 60 -4.06 5.70 5.53
C ALA A 60 -3.43 4.31 5.43
N LEU A 61 -3.74 3.56 4.37
CA LEU A 61 -3.08 2.28 4.07
C LEU A 61 -1.56 2.49 3.93
N VAL A 62 -1.14 3.45 3.14
CA VAL A 62 0.28 3.76 2.92
C VAL A 62 0.95 4.16 4.24
N ARG A 63 0.35 5.09 4.98
CA ARG A 63 0.91 5.56 6.26
C ARG A 63 0.97 4.45 7.31
N GLY A 64 -0.05 3.60 7.37
CA GLY A 64 -0.06 2.45 8.26
C GLY A 64 1.02 1.45 7.91
N ALA A 65 1.24 1.20 6.61
CA ALA A 65 2.32 0.36 6.13
C ALA A 65 3.70 0.93 6.51
N GLU A 66 3.80 2.25 6.61
CA GLU A 66 5.02 2.95 7.04
C GLU A 66 5.20 2.97 8.56
N GLY A 67 4.30 2.35 9.31
CA GLY A 67 4.41 2.21 10.76
C GLY A 67 3.65 3.26 11.56
N GLU A 68 2.80 4.07 10.91
CA GLU A 68 2.04 5.11 11.61
C GLU A 68 0.79 4.51 12.28
N GLY A 69 0.87 4.33 13.60
CA GLY A 69 -0.22 3.72 14.39
C GLY A 69 -1.53 4.48 14.30
N LYS A 70 -1.49 5.82 14.17
CA LYS A 70 -2.68 6.64 14.03
C LYS A 70 -3.47 6.30 12.76
N ALA A 71 -2.78 5.92 11.69
CA ALA A 71 -3.43 5.52 10.44
C ALA A 71 -4.20 4.21 10.62
N ILE A 72 -3.64 3.26 11.36
CA ILE A 72 -4.32 2.00 11.69
C ILE A 72 -5.60 2.27 12.49
N VAL A 73 -5.52 3.12 13.51
CA VAL A 73 -6.68 3.50 14.32
C VAL A 73 -7.75 4.17 13.46
N TRP A 74 -7.32 5.07 12.57
CA TRP A 74 -8.24 5.76 11.64
C TRP A 74 -8.98 4.75 10.75
N LEU A 75 -8.25 3.78 10.18
CA LEU A 75 -8.85 2.76 9.33
C LEU A 75 -9.90 1.94 10.10
N ASP A 76 -9.58 1.52 11.33
CA ASP A 76 -10.52 0.77 12.15
C ASP A 76 -11.76 1.60 12.50
N ASN A 77 -11.57 2.87 12.85
CA ASN A 77 -12.67 3.74 13.26
C ASN A 77 -13.63 4.06 12.11
N PHE A 78 -13.14 4.06 10.88
CA PHE A 78 -13.95 4.38 9.70
C PHE A 78 -14.42 3.15 8.92
N GLY A 79 -14.34 1.96 9.53
CA GLY A 79 -14.90 0.75 8.96
C GLY A 79 -14.01 0.05 7.94
N TYR A 80 -12.74 0.43 7.85
CA TYR A 80 -11.77 -0.20 6.94
C TYR A 80 -10.91 -1.23 7.67
N ASN A 81 -11.54 -2.12 8.43
CA ASN A 81 -10.83 -3.09 9.29
C ASN A 81 -9.85 -3.98 8.54
N PHE A 82 -10.23 -4.40 7.29
CA PHE A 82 -9.37 -5.20 6.49
C PHE A 82 -8.20 -4.44 5.84
N LEU A 83 -8.39 -3.14 5.54
CA LEU A 83 -7.25 -2.32 5.13
C LEU A 83 -6.27 -2.11 6.29
N ALA A 84 -6.78 -2.04 7.54
CA ALA A 84 -5.90 -2.00 8.71
C ALA A 84 -5.04 -3.26 8.81
N LEU A 85 -5.60 -4.44 8.54
CA LEU A 85 -4.83 -5.69 8.48
C LEU A 85 -3.81 -5.68 7.35
N VAL A 86 -4.18 -5.15 6.20
CA VAL A 86 -3.25 -5.03 5.06
C VAL A 86 -2.07 -4.13 5.44
N ALA A 87 -2.35 -2.99 6.06
CA ALA A 87 -1.31 -2.05 6.50
C ALA A 87 -0.38 -2.69 7.54
N LEU A 88 -0.95 -3.37 8.54
CA LEU A 88 -0.16 -4.08 9.55
C LEU A 88 0.70 -5.16 8.92
N GLY A 89 0.12 -5.94 7.99
CA GLY A 89 0.87 -6.97 7.26
C GLY A 89 2.02 -6.38 6.46
N ALA A 90 1.79 -5.25 5.81
CA ALA A 90 2.84 -4.53 5.09
C ALA A 90 3.94 -4.04 6.04
N ASP A 91 3.60 -3.72 7.28
CA ASP A 91 4.57 -3.32 8.32
C ASP A 91 5.11 -4.52 9.11
N ASN A 92 5.24 -5.65 8.45
CA ASN A 92 5.91 -6.85 8.95
C ASN A 92 5.17 -7.63 10.04
N ASP A 93 3.86 -7.43 10.17
CA ASP A 93 3.04 -8.21 11.10
C ASP A 93 2.50 -9.46 10.40
N ASP A 94 3.14 -10.60 10.62
CA ASP A 94 2.73 -11.87 10.01
C ASP A 94 1.38 -12.37 10.51
N LYS A 95 0.98 -11.98 11.72
CA LYS A 95 -0.34 -12.35 12.26
C LYS A 95 -1.46 -11.69 11.46
N ALA A 96 -1.23 -10.46 11.00
CA ALA A 96 -2.19 -9.77 10.15
C ALA A 96 -2.35 -10.48 8.79
N ILE A 97 -1.25 -10.95 8.20
CA ILE A 97 -1.28 -11.74 6.97
C ILE A 97 -2.10 -13.03 7.20
N GLN A 98 -1.83 -13.74 8.28
CA GLN A 98 -2.55 -14.97 8.63
C GLN A 98 -4.04 -14.70 8.80
N LYS A 99 -4.40 -13.59 9.44
CA LYS A 99 -5.80 -13.20 9.63
C LYS A 99 -6.49 -12.93 8.30
N LEU A 100 -5.83 -12.25 7.37
CA LEU A 100 -6.37 -12.03 6.03
C LEU A 100 -6.62 -13.36 5.31
N MET A 101 -5.70 -14.30 5.43
CA MET A 101 -5.87 -15.63 4.84
C MET A 101 -7.04 -16.39 5.47
N GLN A 102 -7.20 -16.32 6.79
CA GLN A 102 -8.33 -16.92 7.50
C GLN A 102 -9.68 -16.34 7.09
N LEU A 103 -9.68 -15.05 6.71
CA LEU A 103 -10.87 -14.34 6.23
C LEU A 103 -11.11 -14.56 4.72
N ASN A 104 -10.36 -15.44 4.08
CA ASN A 104 -10.42 -15.71 2.64
C ASN A 104 -10.09 -14.48 1.79
N GLN A 105 -9.24 -13.59 2.31
CA GLN A 105 -8.81 -12.38 1.61
C GLN A 105 -7.41 -12.56 1.02
N ARG A 106 -7.25 -13.57 0.16
CA ARG A 106 -5.98 -13.96 -0.44
C ARG A 106 -5.34 -12.84 -1.23
N GLU A 107 -6.13 -12.17 -2.06
CA GLU A 107 -5.64 -11.09 -2.91
C GLU A 107 -5.13 -9.93 -2.07
N TRP A 108 -5.85 -9.61 -0.99
CA TRP A 108 -5.44 -8.56 -0.06
C TRP A 108 -4.20 -8.96 0.75
N ALA A 109 -4.09 -10.23 1.13
CA ALA A 109 -2.86 -10.74 1.76
C ALA A 109 -1.67 -10.62 0.81
N GLY A 110 -1.88 -10.91 -0.48
CA GLY A 110 -0.87 -10.71 -1.51
C GLY A 110 -0.47 -9.26 -1.67
N ILE A 111 -1.44 -8.34 -1.65
CA ILE A 111 -1.17 -6.89 -1.68
C ILE A 111 -0.30 -6.50 -0.47
N ALA A 112 -0.65 -6.97 0.72
CA ALA A 112 0.12 -6.67 1.93
C ALA A 112 1.59 -7.10 1.80
N LEU A 113 1.82 -8.29 1.26
CA LEU A 113 3.19 -8.81 1.06
C LEU A 113 3.96 -8.00 0.01
N LYS A 114 3.30 -7.55 -1.04
CA LYS A 114 3.94 -6.72 -2.06
C LYS A 114 4.27 -5.32 -1.52
N LEU A 115 3.35 -4.73 -0.77
CA LEU A 115 3.61 -3.47 -0.07
C LEU A 115 4.78 -3.60 0.90
N ARG A 116 4.82 -4.70 1.66
CA ARG A 116 5.92 -5.01 2.59
C ARG A 116 7.26 -5.02 1.86
N SER A 117 7.33 -5.74 0.76
CA SER A 117 8.56 -5.89 0.00
C SER A 117 9.11 -4.54 -0.47
N ILE A 118 8.24 -3.72 -1.06
CA ILE A 118 8.64 -2.42 -1.57
C ILE A 118 8.97 -1.45 -0.42
N LYS A 119 8.12 -1.41 0.61
CA LYS A 119 8.35 -0.54 1.78
C LYS A 119 9.68 -0.86 2.46
N ASN A 120 9.94 -2.15 2.69
CA ASN A 120 11.19 -2.57 3.32
C ASN A 120 12.40 -2.22 2.45
N LYS A 121 12.28 -2.37 1.14
CA LYS A 121 13.34 -2.00 0.21
C LYS A 121 13.63 -0.50 0.25
N ILE A 122 12.60 0.32 0.28
CA ILE A 122 12.75 1.78 0.38
C ILE A 122 13.47 2.15 1.68
N GLU A 123 13.09 1.55 2.80
CA GLU A 123 13.73 1.78 4.11
C GLU A 123 15.19 1.33 4.09
N GLU A 124 15.48 0.18 3.52
CA GLU A 124 16.82 -0.35 3.37
C GLU A 124 17.70 0.58 2.54
N ASP A 125 17.22 1.02 1.39
CA ASP A 125 17.94 1.92 0.50
C ASP A 125 18.24 3.24 1.22
N ASN A 126 17.31 3.77 1.99
CA ASN A 126 17.52 4.99 2.77
C ASN A 126 18.58 4.78 3.86
N ASN A 127 18.57 3.63 4.53
CA ASN A 127 19.57 3.29 5.53
C ASN A 127 20.97 3.14 4.92
N ASP A 128 21.05 2.52 3.74
CA ASP A 128 22.31 2.38 3.01
C ASP A 128 22.86 3.74 2.59
N MET A 129 22.02 4.64 2.14
CA MET A 129 22.41 6.00 1.83
C MET A 129 22.97 6.72 3.06
N HIS A 130 22.38 6.52 4.22
CA HIS A 130 22.90 7.08 5.48
C HIS A 130 24.25 6.51 5.85
N ARG A 131 24.46 5.22 5.64
CA ARG A 131 25.72 4.54 5.97
C ARG A 131 26.88 4.97 5.09
N ILE A 132 26.64 5.22 3.82
CA ILE A 132 27.67 5.57 2.86
C ILE A 132 27.81 7.05 2.61
N SER A 133 27.01 7.86 3.30
CA SER A 133 27.05 9.32 3.18
C SER A 133 28.41 9.85 3.60
N PRO A 134 29.07 10.72 2.83
CA PRO A 134 30.37 11.30 3.22
C PRO A 134 30.21 12.11 4.51
N ARG A 135 31.23 12.12 5.29
CA ARG A 135 31.29 12.88 6.54
C ARG A 135 31.91 14.22 6.36
#